data_092484ba6b5c2d3956c4df729dc4c087
#
_entry.id   092484ba6b5c2d3956c4df729dc4c087
#
_cell.length_a   1.000
_cell.length_b   1.000
_cell.length_c   1.000
_cell.angle_alpha   90.00
_cell.angle_beta   90.00
_cell.angle_gamma   90.00
#
_symmetry.space_group_name_H-M   'P 1'
#
loop_
_entity.id
_entity.type
_entity.pdbx_description
1 polymer ?
#
loop_
_entity_poly.entity_id
_entity_poly.type
_entity_poly.pdbx_seq_one_letter_code
_entity_poly.pdbx_strand_id
1 'polypeptide(L)'
;MVTRPSTAAPRKAKPKAKAGAKSKKTTRGKATEARKRASLPDTSGKQLVIVESPAKARTVGQILGRKYVVTASQGHVRDLPKGKMGVDLEQDFQPSYVTMQDKRSLVNSLKKAGDQASGIYLATDPDREGEAISWHLQTATGWDQKSVPPKRVVFHEITKQAVEEAFLHPREIDMRLVNAQQARRILDPPVGAEVDGLDAGGMGAAEIGFDGL
;
A
#
# COMPACT_ATOMS: atom_id res chain seq x y z
N MET A 1 -58.20 57.86 51.16
CA MET A 1 -57.74 57.25 52.42
C MET A 1 -56.93 56.03 52.08
N VAL A 2 -55.64 56.16 52.09
CA VAL A 2 -54.70 55.69 53.13
C VAL A 2 -54.92 54.22 53.45
N THR A 3 -54.05 53.38 53.10
CA THR A 3 -52.89 52.89 53.87
C THR A 3 -52.02 51.96 53.12
N ARG A 4 -50.73 52.14 53.19
CA ARG A 4 -49.59 51.21 53.04
C ARG A 4 -49.53 50.33 54.31
N PRO A 5 -48.55 49.42 54.47
CA PRO A 5 -47.51 48.73 53.62
C PRO A 5 -47.35 47.24 53.95
N SER A 6 -46.45 46.54 53.33
CA SER A 6 -45.38 45.89 54.06
C SER A 6 -44.48 45.05 53.13
N THR A 7 -43.23 45.28 53.22
CA THR A 7 -42.06 44.65 52.64
C THR A 7 -41.78 43.25 53.19
N ALA A 8 -41.45 42.32 52.34
CA ALA A 8 -40.62 41.17 52.73
C ALA A 8 -39.73 40.74 51.56
N ALA A 9 -38.41 40.79 51.78
CA ALA A 9 -37.38 40.43 50.84
C ALA A 9 -37.26 38.95 50.68
N PRO A 10 -36.90 38.42 49.47
CA PRO A 10 -36.66 37.00 49.28
C PRO A 10 -35.18 36.59 49.51
N ARG A 11 -35.04 35.48 50.16
CA ARG A 11 -33.76 34.81 50.51
C ARG A 11 -33.04 34.35 49.25
N LYS A 12 -31.72 34.60 49.20
CA LYS A 12 -30.76 34.06 48.21
C LYS A 12 -30.66 32.52 48.32
N ALA A 13 -30.93 31.83 47.23
CA ALA A 13 -30.62 30.41 47.06
C ALA A 13 -29.24 30.29 46.41
N LYS A 14 -28.38 29.45 47.00
CA LYS A 14 -27.04 29.11 46.48
C LYS A 14 -27.17 28.11 45.31
N PRO A 15 -26.36 28.21 44.23
CA PRO A 15 -26.33 27.21 43.19
C PRO A 15 -25.46 26.02 43.63
N LYS A 16 -26.03 24.82 43.53
CA LYS A 16 -25.30 23.55 43.67
C LYS A 16 -24.42 23.29 42.42
N ALA A 17 -23.12 23.15 42.63
CA ALA A 17 -22.20 22.71 41.64
C ALA A 17 -22.46 21.23 41.29
N LYS A 18 -22.77 20.94 40.03
CA LYS A 18 -22.76 19.57 39.47
C LYS A 18 -21.36 19.28 38.97
N ALA A 19 -20.66 18.39 39.64
CA ALA A 19 -19.42 17.77 39.17
C ALA A 19 -19.72 16.91 37.95
N GLY A 20 -19.26 17.35 36.77
CA GLY A 20 -19.27 16.55 35.55
C GLY A 20 -18.11 15.58 35.53
N ALA A 21 -18.37 14.32 35.78
CA ALA A 21 -17.41 13.22 35.57
C ALA A 21 -17.16 13.08 34.06
N LYS A 22 -16.00 13.53 33.58
CA LYS A 22 -15.51 13.21 32.22
C LYS A 22 -15.06 11.75 32.21
N SER A 23 -15.81 10.91 31.56
CA SER A 23 -15.44 9.51 31.29
C SER A 23 -14.22 9.47 30.36
N LYS A 24 -13.08 9.05 30.90
CA LYS A 24 -11.93 8.55 30.13
C LYS A 24 -12.30 7.19 29.55
N LYS A 25 -12.89 7.14 28.39
CA LYS A 25 -13.12 5.89 27.66
C LYS A 25 -12.61 6.05 26.24
N THR A 26 -11.82 5.05 25.77
CA THR A 26 -11.47 4.78 24.37
C THR A 26 -10.17 5.36 23.81
N THR A 27 -9.01 5.03 24.41
CA THR A 27 -7.76 4.97 23.64
C THR A 27 -7.07 3.60 23.68
N ARG A 28 -7.55 2.68 24.53
CA ARG A 28 -6.91 1.35 24.72
C ARG A 28 -7.30 0.33 23.63
N GLY A 29 -8.44 0.48 22.97
CA GLY A 29 -8.91 -0.46 21.94
C GLY A 29 -8.21 -0.29 20.59
N LYS A 30 -7.90 0.94 20.18
CA LYS A 30 -7.22 1.20 18.88
C LYS A 30 -5.76 0.77 18.85
N ALA A 31 -5.06 0.84 19.98
CA ALA A 31 -3.65 0.42 20.06
C ALA A 31 -3.48 -1.10 20.02
N THR A 32 -4.45 -1.87 20.54
CA THR A 32 -4.42 -3.34 20.52
C THR A 32 -4.81 -3.91 19.14
N GLU A 33 -5.73 -3.28 18.41
CA GLU A 33 -6.04 -3.68 17.03
C GLU A 33 -4.92 -3.32 16.04
N ALA A 34 -4.26 -2.18 16.21
CA ALA A 34 -3.09 -1.81 15.41
C ALA A 34 -1.90 -2.76 15.65
N ARG A 35 -1.68 -3.21 16.90
CA ARG A 35 -0.65 -4.23 17.22
C ARG A 35 -0.98 -5.61 16.67
N LYS A 36 -2.26 -6.02 16.62
CA LYS A 36 -2.68 -7.30 15.99
C LYS A 36 -2.52 -7.30 14.48
N ARG A 37 -2.50 -6.13 13.81
CA ARG A 37 -2.28 -6.00 12.36
C ARG A 37 -0.81 -6.10 11.94
N ALA A 38 0.14 -6.03 12.85
CA ALA A 38 1.57 -5.95 12.56
C ALA A 38 2.30 -7.31 12.54
N SER A 39 1.70 -8.39 12.99
CA SER A 39 2.32 -9.72 12.95
C SER A 39 1.60 -10.62 11.97
N LEU A 40 2.34 -11.06 10.93
CA LEU A 40 1.86 -12.11 10.04
C LEU A 40 1.85 -13.47 10.78
N PRO A 41 1.00 -14.43 10.33
CA PRO A 41 1.03 -15.79 10.86
C PRO A 41 2.41 -16.42 10.69
N ASP A 42 2.74 -17.37 11.54
CA ASP A 42 3.96 -18.17 11.44
C ASP A 42 4.00 -18.93 10.09
N THR A 43 5.07 -18.72 9.35
CA THR A 43 5.31 -19.28 8.03
C THR A 43 6.31 -20.44 8.03
N SER A 44 6.82 -20.84 9.22
CA SER A 44 7.82 -21.90 9.35
C SER A 44 7.35 -23.20 8.70
N GLY A 45 8.10 -23.68 7.70
CA GLY A 45 7.79 -24.88 6.93
C GLY A 45 6.58 -24.76 6.01
N LYS A 46 6.00 -23.58 5.81
CA LYS A 46 4.88 -23.32 4.92
C LYS A 46 5.32 -22.47 3.72
N GLN A 47 4.49 -22.45 2.70
CA GLN A 47 4.64 -21.57 1.53
C GLN A 47 3.98 -20.22 1.82
N LEU A 48 4.68 -19.13 1.58
CA LEU A 48 4.13 -17.77 1.68
C LEU A 48 3.55 -17.34 0.34
N VAL A 49 2.30 -16.91 0.33
CA VAL A 49 1.63 -16.39 -0.87
C VAL A 49 1.22 -14.95 -0.62
N ILE A 50 1.56 -14.06 -1.54
CA ILE A 50 1.22 -12.65 -1.45
C ILE A 50 0.30 -12.27 -2.60
N VAL A 51 -0.85 -11.70 -2.26
CA VAL A 51 -1.82 -11.12 -3.19
C VAL A 51 -1.94 -9.62 -2.92
N GLU A 52 -2.65 -8.87 -3.77
CA GLU A 52 -2.77 -7.41 -3.60
C GLU A 52 -3.76 -6.98 -2.52
N SER A 53 -4.85 -7.75 -2.29
CA SER A 53 -5.93 -7.33 -1.39
C SER A 53 -6.24 -8.34 -0.28
N PRO A 54 -6.68 -7.86 0.92
CA PRO A 54 -7.06 -8.76 2.03
C PRO A 54 -8.28 -9.64 1.73
N ALA A 55 -9.18 -9.20 0.85
CA ALA A 55 -10.34 -9.99 0.42
C ALA A 55 -9.87 -11.19 -0.40
N LYS A 56 -9.01 -10.95 -1.40
CA LYS A 56 -8.39 -11.99 -2.22
C LYS A 56 -7.57 -12.96 -1.38
N ALA A 57 -6.82 -12.48 -0.39
CA ALA A 57 -6.05 -13.32 0.52
C ALA A 57 -6.90 -14.34 1.28
N ARG A 58 -8.08 -13.94 1.73
CA ARG A 58 -9.02 -14.85 2.41
C ARG A 58 -9.51 -15.96 1.49
N THR A 59 -9.98 -15.60 0.30
CA THR A 59 -10.53 -16.57 -0.67
C THR A 59 -9.46 -17.54 -1.15
N VAL A 60 -8.29 -17.03 -1.57
CA VAL A 60 -7.16 -17.85 -2.02
C VAL A 60 -6.65 -18.75 -0.91
N GLY A 61 -6.59 -18.24 0.34
CA GLY A 61 -6.19 -19.02 1.51
C GLY A 61 -7.13 -20.19 1.82
N GLN A 62 -8.45 -20.02 1.60
CA GLN A 62 -9.41 -21.11 1.73
C GLN A 62 -9.20 -22.20 0.67
N ILE A 63 -8.87 -21.81 -0.55
CA ILE A 63 -8.60 -22.75 -1.67
C ILE A 63 -7.31 -23.54 -1.44
N LEU A 64 -6.21 -22.85 -1.12
CA LEU A 64 -4.88 -23.45 -1.01
C LEU A 64 -4.67 -24.26 0.28
N GLY A 65 -5.44 -23.97 1.34
CA GLY A 65 -5.42 -24.72 2.59
C GLY A 65 -4.17 -24.47 3.45
N ARG A 66 -3.93 -25.36 4.42
CA ARG A 66 -3.01 -25.15 5.56
C ARG A 66 -1.51 -25.16 5.22
N LYS A 67 -1.13 -25.66 4.05
CA LYS A 67 0.28 -25.65 3.59
C LYS A 67 0.75 -24.25 3.19
N TYR A 68 -0.18 -23.34 2.98
CA TYR A 68 0.07 -21.97 2.53
C TYR A 68 -0.34 -20.95 3.59
N VAL A 69 0.46 -19.91 3.72
CA VAL A 69 0.10 -18.69 4.45
C VAL A 69 -0.14 -17.60 3.43
N VAL A 70 -1.40 -17.21 3.26
CA VAL A 70 -1.77 -16.19 2.27
C VAL A 70 -1.95 -14.85 2.97
N THR A 71 -1.29 -13.82 2.46
CA THR A 71 -1.34 -12.46 2.98
C THR A 71 -1.48 -11.44 1.85
N ALA A 72 -1.70 -10.16 2.19
CA ALA A 72 -1.88 -9.10 1.21
C ALA A 72 -0.81 -8.02 1.32
N SER A 73 -0.35 -7.51 0.16
CA SER A 73 0.51 -6.31 0.06
C SER A 73 -0.25 -5.02 0.34
N GLN A 74 -1.58 -5.05 0.22
CA GLN A 74 -2.44 -3.87 0.32
C GLN A 74 -2.07 -2.79 -0.72
N GLY A 75 -1.86 -3.19 -1.96
CA GLY A 75 -1.43 -2.35 -3.08
C GLY A 75 0.08 -2.17 -3.17
N HIS A 76 0.51 -1.05 -3.76
CA HIS A 76 1.93 -0.72 -3.91
C HIS A 76 2.63 -0.52 -2.57
N VAL A 77 3.88 -0.97 -2.49
CA VAL A 77 4.74 -0.81 -1.30
C VAL A 77 5.87 0.20 -1.52
N ARG A 78 6.19 0.51 -2.79
CA ARG A 78 7.17 1.52 -3.21
C ARG A 78 6.51 2.49 -4.17
N ASP A 79 6.98 3.73 -4.16
CA ASP A 79 6.56 4.78 -5.10
C ASP A 79 7.72 5.73 -5.35
N LEU A 80 7.59 6.62 -6.34
CA LEU A 80 8.53 7.72 -6.55
C LEU A 80 8.50 8.67 -5.34
N PRO A 81 9.65 9.29 -4.99
CA PRO A 81 9.70 10.21 -3.86
C PRO A 81 8.80 11.42 -4.10
N LYS A 82 8.08 11.84 -3.07
CA LYS A 82 7.25 13.05 -3.14
C LYS A 82 8.14 14.30 -3.12
N GLY A 83 7.81 15.29 -3.96
CA GLY A 83 8.52 16.58 -3.99
C GLY A 83 9.90 16.57 -4.66
N LYS A 84 10.24 15.50 -5.36
CA LYS A 84 11.42 15.42 -6.25
C LYS A 84 11.01 14.74 -7.53
N MET A 85 11.72 14.99 -8.62
CA MET A 85 11.45 14.37 -9.92
C MET A 85 11.48 12.83 -9.85
N GLY A 86 12.20 12.26 -8.89
CA GLY A 86 12.25 10.80 -8.66
C GLY A 86 12.82 10.00 -9.81
N VAL A 87 13.38 10.69 -10.81
CA VAL A 87 13.97 10.13 -12.03
C VAL A 87 15.33 10.76 -12.22
N ASP A 88 16.34 9.95 -12.48
CA ASP A 88 17.69 10.42 -12.77
C ASP A 88 17.82 10.71 -14.27
N LEU A 89 17.94 12.00 -14.62
CA LEU A 89 18.04 12.46 -16.01
C LEU A 89 19.39 12.10 -16.65
N GLU A 90 20.44 11.92 -15.86
CA GLU A 90 21.80 11.60 -16.33
C GLU A 90 21.99 10.08 -16.52
N GLN A 91 21.14 9.26 -15.87
CA GLN A 91 21.18 7.80 -15.94
C GLN A 91 19.95 7.23 -16.67
N ASP A 92 19.74 7.65 -17.91
CA ASP A 92 18.71 7.11 -18.80
C ASP A 92 17.31 7.08 -18.17
N PHE A 93 16.94 8.16 -17.47
CA PHE A 93 15.65 8.34 -16.80
C PHE A 93 15.31 7.24 -15.77
N GLN A 94 16.32 6.67 -15.12
CA GLN A 94 16.08 5.61 -14.14
C GLN A 94 15.27 6.10 -12.94
N PRO A 95 14.14 5.43 -12.61
CA PRO A 95 13.30 5.84 -11.50
C PRO A 95 13.91 5.43 -10.14
N SER A 96 13.97 6.37 -9.22
CA SER A 96 14.42 6.16 -7.84
C SER A 96 13.22 5.84 -6.93
N TYR A 97 12.86 4.56 -6.80
CA TYR A 97 11.75 4.15 -5.95
C TYR A 97 12.11 4.10 -4.47
N VAL A 98 11.23 4.62 -3.62
CA VAL A 98 11.36 4.56 -2.16
C VAL A 98 10.21 3.76 -1.54
N THR A 99 10.49 3.03 -0.45
CA THR A 99 9.44 2.35 0.31
C THR A 99 8.58 3.38 1.04
N MET A 100 7.27 3.34 0.81
CA MET A 100 6.29 4.22 1.43
C MET A 100 6.33 4.09 2.95
N GLN A 101 6.24 5.22 3.68
CA GLN A 101 6.40 5.22 5.15
C GLN A 101 5.35 4.36 5.86
N ASP A 102 4.10 4.41 5.41
CA ASP A 102 2.99 3.61 5.94
C ASP A 102 3.12 2.11 5.62
N LYS A 103 3.93 1.74 4.62
CA LYS A 103 4.16 0.36 4.19
C LYS A 103 5.41 -0.29 4.81
N ARG A 104 6.30 0.50 5.44
CA ARG A 104 7.55 -0.03 6.02
C ARG A 104 7.32 -1.17 7.01
N SER A 105 6.32 -1.04 7.88
CA SER A 105 5.99 -2.09 8.84
C SER A 105 5.51 -3.37 8.17
N LEU A 106 4.69 -3.25 7.12
CA LEU A 106 4.22 -4.38 6.32
C LEU A 106 5.38 -5.07 5.60
N VAL A 107 6.24 -4.30 4.90
CA VAL A 107 7.42 -4.83 4.20
C VAL A 107 8.34 -5.59 5.15
N ASN A 108 8.62 -5.03 6.34
CA ASN A 108 9.43 -5.71 7.35
C ASN A 108 8.78 -7.01 7.86
N SER A 109 7.46 -7.03 8.01
CA SER A 109 6.72 -8.24 8.42
C SER A 109 6.74 -9.30 7.31
N LEU A 110 6.59 -8.88 6.05
CA LEU A 110 6.68 -9.76 4.89
C LEU A 110 8.08 -10.35 4.73
N LYS A 111 9.12 -9.52 4.89
CA LYS A 111 10.51 -9.98 4.86
C LYS A 111 10.75 -11.09 5.89
N LYS A 112 10.38 -10.87 7.15
CA LYS A 112 10.51 -11.88 8.22
C LYS A 112 9.74 -13.17 7.89
N ALA A 113 8.50 -13.05 7.40
CA ALA A 113 7.68 -14.18 7.02
C ALA A 113 8.31 -14.96 5.84
N GLY A 114 8.84 -14.26 4.85
CA GLY A 114 9.53 -14.86 3.72
C GLY A 114 10.86 -15.53 4.09
N ASP A 115 11.54 -15.06 5.15
CA ASP A 115 12.77 -15.68 5.63
C ASP A 115 12.51 -17.01 6.35
N GLN A 116 11.32 -17.20 6.90
CA GLN A 116 10.88 -18.43 7.57
C GLN A 116 10.17 -19.41 6.62
N ALA A 117 9.66 -18.92 5.49
CA ALA A 117 8.87 -19.71 4.57
C ALA A 117 9.75 -20.67 3.76
N SER A 118 9.19 -21.85 3.42
CA SER A 118 9.83 -22.83 2.55
C SER A 118 9.85 -22.42 1.07
N GLY A 119 9.02 -21.45 0.68
CA GLY A 119 8.96 -20.86 -0.65
C GLY A 119 8.03 -19.64 -0.65
N ILE A 120 8.20 -18.78 -1.65
CA ILE A 120 7.45 -17.52 -1.76
C ILE A 120 6.78 -17.47 -3.13
N TYR A 121 5.50 -17.14 -3.14
CA TYR A 121 4.70 -16.94 -4.35
C TYR A 121 4.10 -15.53 -4.38
N LEU A 122 4.25 -14.87 -5.50
CA LEU A 122 3.65 -13.56 -5.78
C LEU A 122 2.44 -13.79 -6.70
N ALA A 123 1.24 -13.66 -6.14
CA ALA A 123 -0.03 -14.00 -6.78
C ALA A 123 -0.93 -12.75 -6.92
N THR A 124 -0.34 -11.66 -7.37
CA THR A 124 -1.03 -10.40 -7.71
C THR A 124 -1.74 -10.52 -9.06
N ASP A 125 -2.54 -9.52 -9.45
CA ASP A 125 -3.32 -9.54 -10.67
C ASP A 125 -2.47 -9.75 -11.94
N PRO A 126 -3.05 -10.33 -13.02
CA PRO A 126 -2.35 -10.64 -14.26
C PRO A 126 -2.20 -9.42 -15.19
N ASP A 127 -2.00 -8.25 -14.65
CA ASP A 127 -1.83 -7.01 -15.38
C ASP A 127 -0.47 -6.35 -15.05
N ARG A 128 -0.18 -5.22 -15.73
CA ARG A 128 1.07 -4.47 -15.51
C ARG A 128 1.20 -3.93 -14.08
N GLU A 129 0.07 -3.60 -13.42
CA GLU A 129 0.09 -3.11 -12.05
C GLU A 129 0.44 -4.23 -11.07
N GLY A 130 -0.16 -5.41 -11.23
CA GLY A 130 0.18 -6.59 -10.44
C GLY A 130 1.62 -7.05 -10.64
N GLU A 131 2.17 -6.98 -11.86
CA GLU A 131 3.59 -7.27 -12.11
C GLU A 131 4.50 -6.26 -11.41
N ALA A 132 4.17 -4.97 -11.47
CA ALA A 132 4.93 -3.93 -10.78
C ALA A 132 4.87 -4.08 -9.25
N ILE A 133 3.70 -4.41 -8.69
CA ILE A 133 3.55 -4.70 -7.25
C ILE A 133 4.45 -5.89 -6.85
N SER A 134 4.44 -6.97 -7.63
CA SER A 134 5.29 -8.14 -7.40
C SER A 134 6.77 -7.79 -7.42
N TRP A 135 7.22 -7.04 -8.42
CA TRP A 135 8.60 -6.59 -8.55
C TRP A 135 9.01 -5.65 -7.41
N HIS A 136 8.15 -4.70 -7.05
CA HIS A 136 8.40 -3.80 -5.91
C HIS A 136 8.50 -4.54 -4.59
N LEU A 137 7.67 -5.58 -4.37
CA LEU A 137 7.75 -6.42 -3.19
C LEU A 137 9.07 -7.19 -3.13
N GLN A 138 9.45 -7.82 -4.23
CA GLN A 138 10.69 -8.60 -4.34
C GLN A 138 11.90 -7.72 -4.01
N THR A 139 11.98 -6.53 -4.61
CA THR A 139 13.08 -5.58 -4.38
C THR A 139 13.04 -4.99 -2.95
N ALA A 140 11.85 -4.58 -2.45
CA ALA A 140 11.73 -3.96 -1.13
C ALA A 140 12.08 -4.91 0.03
N THR A 141 11.88 -6.21 -0.16
CA THR A 141 12.19 -7.25 0.83
C THR A 141 13.59 -7.84 0.66
N GLY A 142 14.26 -7.58 -0.47
CA GLY A 142 15.56 -8.18 -0.82
C GLY A 142 15.45 -9.66 -1.22
N TRP A 143 14.28 -10.11 -1.69
CA TRP A 143 14.07 -11.50 -2.10
C TRP A 143 14.65 -11.80 -3.49
N ASP A 144 14.97 -10.79 -4.28
CA ASP A 144 15.74 -10.88 -5.52
C ASP A 144 17.15 -11.44 -5.31
N GLN A 145 17.71 -11.25 -4.11
CA GLN A 145 19.05 -11.73 -3.73
C GLN A 145 19.04 -13.11 -3.07
N LYS A 146 17.88 -13.75 -2.91
CA LYS A 146 17.80 -15.09 -2.33
C LYS A 146 18.25 -16.16 -3.33
N SER A 147 18.85 -17.22 -2.82
CA SER A 147 19.21 -18.40 -3.62
C SER A 147 18.00 -19.06 -4.29
N VAL A 148 16.80 -18.94 -3.70
CA VAL A 148 15.53 -19.33 -4.31
C VAL A 148 14.65 -18.08 -4.37
N PRO A 149 14.56 -17.42 -5.54
CA PRO A 149 13.75 -16.23 -5.69
C PRO A 149 12.25 -16.57 -5.63
N PRO A 150 11.40 -15.56 -5.32
CA PRO A 150 9.96 -15.73 -5.38
C PRO A 150 9.49 -16.15 -6.76
N LYS A 151 8.47 -16.99 -6.81
CA LYS A 151 7.82 -17.41 -8.05
C LYS A 151 6.57 -16.57 -8.28
N ARG A 152 6.33 -16.17 -9.51
CA ARG A 152 5.12 -15.49 -9.95
C ARG A 152 4.04 -16.50 -10.30
N VAL A 153 2.83 -16.34 -9.74
CA VAL A 153 1.65 -17.13 -10.06
C VAL A 153 0.57 -16.21 -10.58
N VAL A 154 -0.04 -16.57 -11.69
CA VAL A 154 -1.05 -15.75 -12.39
C VAL A 154 -2.31 -16.56 -12.61
N PHE A 155 -3.44 -16.03 -12.17
CA PHE A 155 -4.77 -16.56 -12.43
C PHE A 155 -5.73 -15.41 -12.74
N HIS A 156 -6.64 -15.63 -13.68
CA HIS A 156 -7.59 -14.61 -14.16
C HIS A 156 -8.89 -14.62 -13.36
N GLU A 157 -9.17 -15.70 -12.66
CA GLU A 157 -10.35 -15.86 -11.80
C GLU A 157 -9.99 -16.57 -10.50
N ILE A 158 -10.76 -16.33 -9.44
CA ILE A 158 -10.52 -16.93 -8.13
C ILE A 158 -11.45 -18.15 -7.96
N THR A 159 -11.33 -19.11 -8.86
CA THR A 159 -11.93 -20.44 -8.72
C THR A 159 -10.90 -21.43 -8.19
N LYS A 160 -11.37 -22.49 -7.56
CA LYS A 160 -10.47 -23.53 -7.03
C LYS A 160 -9.58 -24.09 -8.15
N GLN A 161 -10.18 -24.45 -9.28
CA GLN A 161 -9.48 -25.02 -10.41
C GLN A 161 -8.42 -24.07 -10.99
N ALA A 162 -8.78 -22.80 -11.26
CA ALA A 162 -7.84 -21.83 -11.83
C ALA A 162 -6.68 -21.51 -10.89
N VAL A 163 -6.94 -21.42 -9.57
CA VAL A 163 -5.88 -21.19 -8.59
C VAL A 163 -4.95 -22.42 -8.49
N GLU A 164 -5.49 -23.64 -8.36
CA GLU A 164 -4.67 -24.86 -8.27
C GLU A 164 -3.82 -25.05 -9.54
N GLU A 165 -4.40 -24.85 -10.72
CA GLU A 165 -3.70 -24.92 -12.01
C GLU A 165 -2.54 -23.91 -12.09
N ALA A 166 -2.80 -22.65 -11.68
CA ALA A 166 -1.78 -21.61 -11.72
C ALA A 166 -0.57 -21.93 -10.81
N PHE A 167 -0.78 -22.60 -9.68
CA PHE A 167 0.31 -23.00 -8.79
C PHE A 167 1.13 -24.17 -9.33
N LEU A 168 0.63 -24.92 -10.32
CA LEU A 168 1.40 -25.95 -11.05
C LEU A 168 2.35 -25.33 -12.08
N HIS A 169 2.04 -24.11 -12.56
CA HIS A 169 2.77 -23.44 -13.63
C HIS A 169 3.29 -22.05 -13.20
N PRO A 170 4.11 -21.97 -12.14
CA PRO A 170 4.70 -20.72 -11.71
C PRO A 170 5.72 -20.22 -12.74
N ARG A 171 5.83 -18.91 -12.87
CA ARG A 171 6.75 -18.24 -13.79
C ARG A 171 7.62 -17.20 -13.08
N GLU A 172 8.46 -16.51 -13.81
CA GLU A 172 9.17 -15.31 -13.37
C GLU A 172 8.31 -14.05 -13.58
N ILE A 173 8.73 -12.94 -12.98
CA ILE A 173 8.10 -11.63 -13.19
C ILE A 173 8.36 -11.17 -14.64
N ASP A 174 7.32 -10.73 -15.34
CA ASP A 174 7.45 -10.17 -16.68
C ASP A 174 7.92 -8.71 -16.61
N MET A 175 9.23 -8.51 -16.81
CA MET A 175 9.86 -7.19 -16.75
C MET A 175 9.36 -6.23 -17.83
N ARG A 176 8.77 -6.72 -18.94
CA ARG A 176 8.16 -5.84 -19.96
C ARG A 176 6.93 -5.14 -19.40
N LEU A 177 6.10 -5.86 -18.63
CA LEU A 177 4.93 -5.29 -17.96
C LEU A 177 5.34 -4.35 -16.83
N VAL A 178 6.39 -4.70 -16.07
CA VAL A 178 6.97 -3.83 -15.05
C VAL A 178 7.45 -2.52 -15.68
N ASN A 179 8.24 -2.60 -16.75
CA ASN A 179 8.75 -1.40 -17.44
C ASN A 179 7.62 -0.54 -18.04
N ALA A 180 6.57 -1.17 -18.57
CA ALA A 180 5.40 -0.45 -19.06
C ALA A 180 4.66 0.30 -17.94
N GLN A 181 4.59 -0.27 -16.73
CA GLN A 181 4.01 0.42 -15.57
C GLN A 181 4.93 1.53 -15.06
N GLN A 182 6.24 1.32 -15.06
CA GLN A 182 7.21 2.35 -14.68
C GLN A 182 7.15 3.56 -15.62
N ALA A 183 7.16 3.33 -16.93
CA ALA A 183 7.05 4.39 -17.92
C ALA A 183 5.77 5.23 -17.72
N ARG A 184 4.63 4.56 -17.50
CA ARG A 184 3.39 5.27 -17.20
C ARG A 184 3.48 6.09 -15.91
N ARG A 185 4.10 5.52 -14.86
CA ARG A 185 4.23 6.20 -13.55
C ARG A 185 5.12 7.44 -13.63
N ILE A 186 6.12 7.43 -14.50
CA ILE A 186 7.00 8.59 -14.76
C ILE A 186 6.25 9.68 -15.54
N LEU A 187 5.41 9.29 -16.53
CA LEU A 187 4.65 10.23 -17.35
C LEU A 187 3.45 10.85 -16.59
N ASP A 188 2.90 10.13 -15.60
CA ASP A 188 1.85 10.61 -14.69
C ASP A 188 2.44 10.85 -13.29
N PRO A 189 3.23 11.91 -13.07
CA PRO A 189 3.83 12.16 -11.78
C PRO A 189 2.74 12.41 -10.72
N PRO A 190 3.00 12.10 -9.44
CA PRO A 190 2.05 12.41 -8.38
C PRO A 190 1.80 13.92 -8.34
N VAL A 191 0.52 14.30 -8.14
CA VAL A 191 0.11 15.69 -8.00
C VAL A 191 0.99 16.38 -6.94
N GLY A 192 1.71 17.45 -7.34
CA GLY A 192 2.67 18.18 -6.49
C GLY A 192 4.14 17.77 -6.66
N ALA A 193 4.50 16.93 -7.62
CA ALA A 193 5.88 16.83 -8.06
C ALA A 193 6.20 18.07 -8.91
N GLU A 194 6.87 19.05 -8.32
CA GLU A 194 7.45 20.15 -9.08
C GLU A 194 8.55 19.57 -9.99
N VAL A 195 8.41 19.79 -11.27
CA VAL A 195 9.48 19.58 -12.28
C VAL A 195 10.41 20.79 -12.16
N ASP A 196 11.26 20.81 -11.13
CA ASP A 196 12.33 21.79 -11.04
C ASP A 196 13.24 21.62 -12.26
N GLY A 197 13.17 22.56 -13.21
CA GLY A 197 14.14 22.66 -14.31
C GLY A 197 13.61 22.51 -15.73
N LEU A 198 12.31 22.30 -15.95
CA LEU A 198 11.72 22.57 -17.25
C LEU A 198 11.08 23.96 -17.23
N ASP A 199 11.93 24.99 -17.39
CA ASP A 199 11.45 26.28 -17.83
C ASP A 199 10.59 26.06 -19.07
N ALA A 200 9.32 26.45 -18.99
CA ALA A 200 8.41 26.54 -20.15
C ALA A 200 8.90 27.70 -21.06
N GLY A 201 10.17 27.72 -21.38
CA GLY A 201 10.83 28.60 -22.30
C GLY A 201 10.81 28.02 -23.69
N GLY A 202 9.71 28.31 -24.41
CA GLY A 202 9.77 28.49 -25.87
C GLY A 202 10.08 27.24 -26.70
N MET A 203 9.20 26.28 -26.80
CA MET A 203 9.09 25.57 -28.07
C MET A 203 8.22 26.41 -28.99
N GLY A 204 8.88 27.37 -29.67
CA GLY A 204 8.34 28.04 -30.85
C GLY A 204 7.91 26.98 -31.84
N ALA A 205 6.69 27.14 -32.33
CA ALA A 205 6.16 26.38 -33.46
C ALA A 205 7.17 26.46 -34.62
N ALA A 206 7.95 25.42 -34.82
CA ALA A 206 8.67 25.22 -36.09
C ALA A 206 7.59 24.77 -37.08
N GLU A 207 7.14 25.71 -37.93
CA GLU A 207 6.42 25.43 -39.13
C GLU A 207 7.25 24.45 -39.98
N ILE A 208 6.77 23.20 -40.04
CA ILE A 208 7.25 22.27 -41.06
C ILE A 208 6.53 22.65 -42.33
N GLY A 209 7.16 23.52 -43.14
CA GLY A 209 6.77 23.79 -44.48
C GLY A 209 6.86 22.52 -45.31
N PHE A 210 5.72 22.02 -45.72
CA PHE A 210 5.59 21.03 -46.79
C PHE A 210 5.65 21.82 -48.12
N ASP A 211 6.87 21.98 -48.67
CA ASP A 211 7.01 22.34 -50.07
C ASP A 211 7.12 21.07 -50.90
N GLY A 212 6.26 21.03 -51.93
CA GLY A 212 6.05 19.88 -52.76
C GLY A 212 7.19 19.54 -53.73
N LEU A 213 7.11 18.30 -54.18
CA LEU A 213 7.29 17.86 -55.58
C LEU A 213 6.67 16.46 -55.68
#